data_dbe4c635e158e0773e2b7aba8c0b86f3
#
_entry.id   dbe4c635e158e0773e2b7aba8c0b86f3
#
_cell.length_a   1.000
_cell.length_b   1.000
_cell.length_c   1.000
_cell.angle_alpha   90.00
_cell.angle_beta   90.00
_cell.angle_gamma   90.00
#
_symmetry.space_group_name_H-M   'P 1'
#
loop_
_entity.id
_entity.type
_entity.pdbx_description
1 polymer ?
#
loop_
_entity_poly.entity_id
_entity_poly.type
_entity_poly.pdbx_seq_one_letter_code
_entity_poly.pdbx_strand_id
1 'polypeptide(L)'
;NKLFNTKIDYDKPILSNVDSISDNEAAKHKLLDLIGDSYLLGVRIRGHLIASKSGHESNIEFIKYLHNNFLNSNLHKEKKVDNMYDINQILDIMPHRYPFLLVDKVLHLEPGKSVSAIKNVTINEPFFVGHFPGKPVVPGVLLLEIIAQAGGFLVLHSIDEPNKKLIYLSSIKSAKFKEVAKPGDQLLIKAELAKFKLGTCKIIGKIFVNDKLITECELLASVVNR
;
A
#
# COMPACT_ATOMS: atom_id res chain seq x y z
N ASN A 1 -46.02 17.71 28.71
CA ASN A 1 -44.83 18.40 28.17
C ASN A 1 -44.72 19.82 28.74
N LYS A 2 -43.98 19.96 29.87
CA LYS A 2 -43.80 21.22 30.58
C LYS A 2 -42.48 21.93 30.24
N LEU A 3 -41.83 21.57 29.12
CA LEU A 3 -40.49 22.11 28.79
C LEU A 3 -40.52 23.36 27.90
N PHE A 4 -41.59 23.62 27.18
CA PHE A 4 -41.68 24.81 26.34
C PHE A 4 -43.06 25.45 26.46
N ASN A 5 -43.14 26.57 27.20
CA ASN A 5 -44.35 27.38 27.31
C ASN A 5 -44.35 28.39 26.15
N THR A 6 -44.36 27.90 24.92
CA THR A 6 -44.35 28.72 23.70
C THR A 6 -45.76 28.83 23.14
N LYS A 7 -46.26 30.05 22.98
CA LYS A 7 -47.37 30.30 22.09
C LYS A 7 -46.87 30.15 20.66
N ILE A 8 -47.47 29.23 19.91
CA ILE A 8 -47.18 29.05 18.48
C ILE A 8 -47.89 30.21 17.76
N ASP A 9 -47.11 31.09 17.16
CA ASP A 9 -47.59 32.10 16.24
C ASP A 9 -47.49 31.51 14.82
N TYR A 10 -48.65 31.16 14.25
CA TYR A 10 -48.74 30.53 12.93
C TYR A 10 -48.34 31.45 11.78
N ASP A 11 -48.24 32.75 12.01
CA ASP A 11 -47.81 33.74 11.03
C ASP A 11 -46.29 33.89 10.98
N LYS A 12 -45.56 33.23 11.88
CA LYS A 12 -44.10 33.22 11.92
C LYS A 12 -43.55 31.83 11.60
N PRO A 13 -42.66 31.70 10.63
CA PRO A 13 -42.14 30.41 10.20
C PRO A 13 -41.13 29.78 11.18
N ILE A 14 -40.83 30.45 12.31
CA ILE A 14 -39.83 30.01 13.29
C ILE A 14 -40.40 30.06 14.69
N LEU A 15 -40.36 28.94 15.42
CA LEU A 15 -40.68 28.89 16.84
C LEU A 15 -39.49 29.41 17.63
N SER A 16 -39.60 30.58 18.23
CA SER A 16 -38.58 31.19 19.06
C SER A 16 -39.14 31.72 20.35
N ASN A 17 -38.51 31.40 21.47
CA ASN A 17 -38.79 32.00 22.79
C ASN A 17 -38.01 33.29 23.04
N VAL A 18 -37.16 33.64 22.11
CA VAL A 18 -36.27 34.80 22.16
C VAL A 18 -36.53 35.63 20.91
N ASP A 19 -36.47 36.94 21.03
CA ASP A 19 -36.53 37.81 19.87
C ASP A 19 -35.49 37.38 18.86
N SER A 20 -35.93 37.22 17.59
CA SER A 20 -35.03 36.74 16.51
C SER A 20 -33.77 37.60 16.46
N ILE A 21 -32.62 36.96 16.64
CA ILE A 21 -31.34 37.66 16.73
C ILE A 21 -30.92 38.19 15.35
N SER A 22 -31.49 37.67 14.25
CA SER A 22 -31.22 38.18 12.89
C SER A 22 -32.24 37.70 11.87
N ASP A 23 -32.48 38.52 10.84
CA ASP A 23 -33.44 38.26 9.74
C ASP A 23 -33.13 37.00 8.90
N ASN A 24 -31.92 36.43 9.04
CA ASN A 24 -31.46 35.27 8.25
C ASN A 24 -31.20 34.02 9.12
N GLU A 25 -31.90 33.86 10.25
CA GLU A 25 -31.60 32.76 11.19
C GLU A 25 -31.82 31.37 10.58
N ALA A 26 -32.85 31.19 9.77
CA ALA A 26 -33.08 29.93 9.04
C ALA A 26 -31.93 29.59 8.07
N ALA A 27 -31.38 30.58 7.40
CA ALA A 27 -30.24 30.39 6.49
C ALA A 27 -28.95 30.05 7.26
N LYS A 28 -28.73 30.69 8.43
CA LYS A 28 -27.61 30.39 9.31
C LYS A 28 -27.69 28.97 9.87
N HIS A 29 -28.90 28.55 10.26
CA HIS A 29 -29.15 27.18 10.72
C HIS A 29 -28.79 26.16 9.63
N LYS A 30 -29.25 26.39 8.40
CA LYS A 30 -28.90 25.55 7.23
C LYS A 30 -27.42 25.54 6.91
N LEU A 31 -26.73 26.65 7.11
CA LEU A 31 -25.26 26.71 6.96
C LEU A 31 -24.56 25.88 8.05
N LEU A 32 -25.06 25.96 9.29
CA LEU A 32 -24.53 25.16 10.40
C LEU A 32 -24.72 23.66 10.14
N ASP A 33 -25.90 23.26 9.66
CA ASP A 33 -26.19 21.88 9.25
C ASP A 33 -25.19 21.41 8.18
N LEU A 34 -24.97 22.23 7.13
CA LEU A 34 -24.02 21.89 6.05
C LEU A 34 -22.60 21.76 6.57
N ILE A 35 -22.15 22.63 7.47
CA ILE A 35 -20.81 22.55 8.07
C ILE A 35 -20.71 21.30 8.93
N GLY A 36 -21.71 21.01 9.78
CA GLY A 36 -21.73 19.83 10.64
C GLY A 36 -21.72 18.53 9.84
N ASP A 37 -22.58 18.41 8.84
CA ASP A 37 -22.65 17.24 7.96
C ASP A 37 -21.34 17.06 7.17
N SER A 38 -20.71 18.17 6.74
CA SER A 38 -19.42 18.12 6.04
C SER A 38 -18.29 17.56 6.89
N TYR A 39 -18.38 17.63 8.21
CA TYR A 39 -17.40 17.07 9.14
C TYR A 39 -17.35 15.53 9.08
N LEU A 40 -18.44 14.89 8.64
CA LEU A 40 -18.50 13.43 8.43
C LEU A 40 -17.55 12.94 7.33
N LEU A 41 -17.04 13.85 6.48
CA LEU A 41 -16.03 13.52 5.48
C LEU A 41 -14.66 13.13 6.10
N GLY A 42 -14.39 13.55 7.34
CA GLY A 42 -13.14 13.24 8.05
C GLY A 42 -11.89 13.98 7.54
N VAL A 43 -12.05 14.89 6.56
CA VAL A 43 -10.97 15.69 5.98
C VAL A 43 -11.41 17.14 5.78
N ARG A 44 -10.45 18.05 5.65
CA ARG A 44 -10.72 19.47 5.39
C ARG A 44 -11.05 19.70 3.91
N ILE A 45 -12.17 20.35 3.64
CA ILE A 45 -12.53 20.81 2.30
C ILE A 45 -11.83 22.16 2.05
N ARG A 46 -11.07 22.26 0.95
CA ARG A 46 -10.53 23.52 0.44
C ARG A 46 -11.28 23.92 -0.82
N GLY A 47 -12.15 24.91 -0.72
CA GLY A 47 -12.95 25.37 -1.85
C GLY A 47 -14.12 26.24 -1.42
N HIS A 48 -14.95 26.64 -2.37
CA HIS A 48 -16.23 27.29 -2.12
C HIS A 48 -17.35 26.25 -2.27
N LEU A 49 -18.21 26.15 -1.26
CA LEU A 49 -19.45 25.38 -1.30
C LEU A 49 -20.61 26.34 -1.53
N ILE A 50 -21.37 26.12 -2.59
CA ILE A 50 -22.62 26.83 -2.86
C ILE A 50 -23.74 25.81 -2.71
N ALA A 51 -24.56 25.96 -1.68
CA ALA A 51 -25.69 25.09 -1.41
C ALA A 51 -27.01 25.80 -1.66
N SER A 52 -27.88 25.19 -2.46
CA SER A 52 -29.25 25.68 -2.70
C SER A 52 -30.23 24.65 -2.18
N LYS A 53 -31.16 25.04 -1.32
CA LYS A 53 -32.18 24.17 -0.68
C LYS A 53 -31.56 22.95 0.02
N SER A 54 -30.41 23.16 0.68
CA SER A 54 -29.73 22.10 1.41
C SER A 54 -30.54 21.52 2.56
N GLY A 55 -30.30 20.23 2.85
CA GLY A 55 -30.88 19.52 4.01
C GLY A 55 -29.95 18.35 4.35
N HIS A 56 -30.13 17.72 5.52
CA HIS A 56 -29.27 16.62 5.98
C HIS A 56 -29.15 15.49 4.95
N GLU A 57 -30.25 15.09 4.31
CA GLU A 57 -30.23 14.02 3.30
C GLU A 57 -29.33 14.39 2.12
N SER A 58 -29.54 15.55 1.49
CA SER A 58 -28.72 16.00 0.35
C SER A 58 -27.29 16.30 0.73
N ASN A 59 -27.02 16.78 1.95
CA ASN A 59 -25.68 17.00 2.46
C ASN A 59 -24.94 15.65 2.61
N ILE A 60 -25.60 14.65 3.20
CA ILE A 60 -25.03 13.31 3.39
C ILE A 60 -24.77 12.62 2.04
N GLU A 61 -25.68 12.75 1.07
CA GLU A 61 -25.44 12.22 -0.29
C GLU A 61 -24.22 12.88 -0.96
N PHE A 62 -24.08 14.20 -0.82
CA PHE A 62 -22.92 14.93 -1.31
C PHE A 62 -21.63 14.46 -0.63
N ILE A 63 -21.63 14.27 0.69
CA ILE A 63 -20.48 13.76 1.44
C ILE A 63 -20.13 12.34 1.00
N LYS A 64 -21.09 11.44 0.80
CA LYS A 64 -20.87 10.10 0.24
C LYS A 64 -20.28 10.18 -1.17
N TYR A 65 -20.78 11.09 -2.00
CA TYR A 65 -20.22 11.31 -3.35
C TYR A 65 -18.75 11.75 -3.28
N LEU A 66 -18.42 12.73 -2.43
CA LEU A 66 -17.05 13.19 -2.22
C LEU A 66 -16.15 12.05 -1.69
N HIS A 67 -16.63 11.30 -0.69
CA HIS A 67 -15.90 10.18 -0.13
C HIS A 67 -15.58 9.14 -1.22
N ASN A 68 -16.55 8.73 -2.00
CA ASN A 68 -16.38 7.69 -3.02
C ASN A 68 -15.52 8.14 -4.20
N ASN A 69 -15.64 9.39 -4.63
CA ASN A 69 -14.97 9.86 -5.84
C ASN A 69 -13.63 10.54 -5.59
N PHE A 70 -13.40 11.12 -4.41
CA PHE A 70 -12.19 11.87 -4.10
C PHE A 70 -11.33 11.21 -3.03
N LEU A 71 -11.93 10.65 -1.98
CA LEU A 71 -11.14 10.01 -0.93
C LEU A 71 -10.77 8.59 -1.30
N ASN A 72 -11.70 7.75 -1.74
CA ASN A 72 -11.36 6.42 -2.19
C ASN A 72 -10.45 6.44 -3.42
N SER A 73 -10.66 7.39 -4.36
CA SER A 73 -9.73 7.58 -5.47
C SER A 73 -8.37 8.12 -5.04
N ASN A 74 -8.26 8.80 -3.89
CA ASN A 74 -7.01 9.33 -3.37
C ASN A 74 -6.35 8.45 -2.31
N LEU A 75 -7.12 7.57 -1.63
CA LEU A 75 -6.54 6.48 -0.84
C LEU A 75 -5.88 5.43 -1.76
N HIS A 76 -6.35 5.31 -3.01
CA HIS A 76 -5.67 4.55 -4.08
C HIS A 76 -4.78 5.44 -4.98
N LYS A 77 -4.79 6.75 -4.77
CA LYS A 77 -3.80 7.72 -5.25
C LYS A 77 -2.89 8.17 -4.10
N GLU A 78 -2.26 7.25 -3.38
CA GLU A 78 -0.84 7.46 -3.15
C GLU A 78 -0.33 7.83 -4.54
N LYS A 79 0.34 9.01 -4.70
CA LYS A 79 1.04 9.33 -5.94
C LYS A 79 1.58 8.01 -6.44
N LYS A 80 1.15 7.52 -7.60
CA LYS A 80 1.92 6.54 -8.33
C LYS A 80 3.29 7.19 -8.47
N VAL A 81 4.15 6.91 -7.52
CA VAL A 81 5.57 6.82 -7.81
C VAL A 81 5.55 5.64 -8.76
N ASP A 82 5.64 5.96 -10.06
CA ASP A 82 5.58 4.98 -11.11
C ASP A 82 6.43 3.80 -10.69
N ASN A 83 5.81 2.60 -10.71
CA ASN A 83 6.47 1.32 -10.45
C ASN A 83 6.70 0.90 -8.98
N MET A 84 5.90 1.36 -8.00
CA MET A 84 5.84 0.77 -6.65
C MET A 84 4.71 -0.24 -6.54
N TYR A 85 4.96 -1.37 -5.83
CA TYR A 85 3.97 -2.43 -5.60
C TYR A 85 3.88 -2.77 -4.12
N ASP A 86 2.67 -2.77 -3.59
CA ASP A 86 2.36 -3.21 -2.22
C ASP A 86 2.27 -4.74 -2.15
N ILE A 87 2.05 -5.26 -0.93
CA ILE A 87 1.99 -6.69 -0.69
C ILE A 87 0.85 -7.38 -1.45
N ASN A 88 -0.31 -6.73 -1.62
CA ASN A 88 -1.44 -7.32 -2.33
C ASN A 88 -1.12 -7.45 -3.82
N GLN A 89 -0.55 -6.43 -4.41
CA GLN A 89 -0.10 -6.43 -5.80
C GLN A 89 1.02 -7.46 -6.04
N ILE A 90 1.89 -7.68 -5.05
CA ILE A 90 2.91 -8.74 -5.11
C ILE A 90 2.24 -10.11 -5.07
N LEU A 91 1.26 -10.32 -4.18
CA LEU A 91 0.50 -11.58 -4.06
C LEU A 91 -0.30 -11.93 -5.31
N ASP A 92 -0.74 -10.94 -6.09
CA ASP A 92 -1.49 -11.14 -7.35
C ASP A 92 -0.60 -11.78 -8.44
N ILE A 93 0.71 -11.59 -8.37
CA ILE A 93 1.66 -12.01 -9.40
C ILE A 93 2.54 -13.16 -8.92
N MET A 94 3.09 -13.05 -7.71
CA MET A 94 3.96 -14.08 -7.14
C MET A 94 3.17 -15.28 -6.65
N PRO A 95 3.61 -16.51 -6.98
CA PRO A 95 2.96 -17.72 -6.50
C PRO A 95 3.22 -18.02 -5.01
N HIS A 96 4.25 -17.42 -4.44
CA HIS A 96 4.68 -17.63 -3.06
C HIS A 96 3.62 -17.14 -2.06
N ARG A 97 3.50 -17.86 -0.94
CA ARG A 97 2.61 -17.51 0.19
C ARG A 97 3.37 -17.70 1.50
N TYR A 98 2.77 -17.21 2.59
CA TYR A 98 3.28 -17.47 3.94
C TYR A 98 3.52 -18.97 4.16
N PRO A 99 4.62 -19.40 4.78
CA PRO A 99 5.69 -18.55 5.35
C PRO A 99 6.83 -18.21 4.37
N PHE A 100 6.67 -18.49 3.08
CA PHE A 100 7.75 -18.44 2.09
C PHE A 100 7.68 -17.25 1.10
N LEU A 101 6.79 -16.29 1.32
CA LEU A 101 6.85 -15.00 0.62
C LEU A 101 7.81 -14.08 1.38
N LEU A 102 8.94 -13.75 0.76
CA LEU A 102 10.05 -13.05 1.40
C LEU A 102 10.31 -11.65 0.81
N VAL A 103 9.32 -11.06 0.12
CA VAL A 103 9.35 -9.70 -0.38
C VAL A 103 8.13 -8.97 0.14
N ASP A 104 8.33 -7.87 0.88
CA ASP A 104 7.23 -7.14 1.52
C ASP A 104 6.72 -5.97 0.67
N LYS A 105 7.61 -5.34 -0.12
CA LYS A 105 7.29 -4.20 -0.97
C LYS A 105 8.27 -4.09 -2.14
N VAL A 106 7.79 -3.72 -3.32
CA VAL A 106 8.65 -3.30 -4.42
C VAL A 106 8.67 -1.78 -4.45
N LEU A 107 9.86 -1.19 -4.41
CA LEU A 107 10.07 0.25 -4.41
C LEU A 107 10.15 0.84 -5.81
N HIS A 108 10.74 0.07 -6.72
CA HIS A 108 10.93 0.47 -8.11
C HIS A 108 11.03 -0.76 -8.98
N LEU A 109 10.39 -0.72 -10.13
CA LEU A 109 10.46 -1.75 -11.16
C LEU A 109 10.65 -1.12 -12.53
N GLU A 110 11.69 -1.51 -13.23
CA GLU A 110 11.89 -1.25 -14.64
C GLU A 110 11.78 -2.60 -15.40
N PRO A 111 10.63 -2.90 -16.03
CA PRO A 111 10.39 -4.19 -16.66
C PRO A 111 11.52 -4.56 -17.64
N GLY A 112 11.96 -5.80 -17.57
CA GLY A 112 13.05 -6.30 -18.41
C GLY A 112 14.47 -5.84 -18.00
N LYS A 113 14.62 -4.99 -16.98
CA LYS A 113 15.92 -4.46 -16.57
C LYS A 113 16.23 -4.66 -15.09
N SER A 114 15.46 -4.03 -14.18
CA SER A 114 15.81 -4.00 -12.78
C SER A 114 14.62 -3.87 -11.83
N VAL A 115 14.82 -4.28 -10.59
CA VAL A 115 13.88 -4.13 -9.48
C VAL A 115 14.60 -3.73 -8.20
N SER A 116 13.98 -2.86 -7.42
CA SER A 116 14.37 -2.60 -6.04
C SER A 116 13.20 -2.96 -5.11
N ALA A 117 13.47 -3.74 -4.08
CA ALA A 117 12.45 -4.26 -3.18
C ALA A 117 12.91 -4.21 -1.72
N ILE A 118 11.97 -4.41 -0.80
CA ILE A 118 12.21 -4.46 0.65
C ILE A 118 11.73 -5.78 1.21
N LYS A 119 12.53 -6.33 2.15
CA LYS A 119 12.11 -7.30 3.17
C LYS A 119 12.41 -6.74 4.54
N ASN A 120 11.41 -6.67 5.41
CA ASN A 120 11.60 -6.35 6.82
C ASN A 120 11.84 -7.65 7.59
N VAL A 121 12.97 -7.74 8.26
CA VAL A 121 13.30 -8.92 9.07
C VAL A 121 12.71 -8.73 10.46
N THR A 122 11.65 -9.48 10.77
CA THR A 122 11.03 -9.46 12.11
C THR A 122 11.44 -10.69 12.90
N ILE A 123 11.38 -10.63 14.24
CA ILE A 123 11.65 -11.78 15.11
C ILE A 123 10.61 -12.91 14.92
N ASN A 124 9.47 -12.60 14.30
CA ASN A 124 8.36 -13.53 14.07
C ASN A 124 8.58 -14.46 12.87
N GLU A 125 9.70 -14.32 12.17
CA GLU A 125 10.02 -15.23 11.05
C GLU A 125 10.23 -16.66 11.58
N PRO A 126 9.54 -17.67 11.03
CA PRO A 126 9.53 -19.02 11.60
C PRO A 126 10.91 -19.69 11.61
N PHE A 127 11.82 -19.32 10.73
CA PHE A 127 13.18 -19.90 10.71
C PHE A 127 14.04 -19.50 11.92
N PHE A 128 13.70 -18.42 12.65
CA PHE A 128 14.46 -18.04 13.86
C PHE A 128 14.28 -18.98 15.04
N VAL A 129 13.25 -19.83 15.03
CA VAL A 129 13.09 -20.90 16.04
C VAL A 129 14.29 -21.83 16.04
N GLY A 130 14.89 -22.08 14.87
CA GLY A 130 16.03 -23.00 14.72
C GLY A 130 17.36 -22.34 14.33
N HIS A 131 17.35 -21.10 13.80
CA HIS A 131 18.56 -20.50 13.22
C HIS A 131 18.93 -19.14 13.87
N PHE A 132 19.47 -19.06 15.05
CA PHE A 132 19.80 -20.07 16.05
C PHE A 132 19.20 -19.67 17.40
N PRO A 133 18.81 -20.59 18.30
CA PRO A 133 18.33 -20.26 19.61
C PRO A 133 19.28 -19.30 20.35
N GLY A 134 18.75 -18.18 20.86
CA GLY A 134 19.52 -17.15 21.56
C GLY A 134 20.39 -16.24 20.66
N LYS A 135 20.55 -16.56 19.37
CA LYS A 135 21.31 -15.73 18.41
C LYS A 135 20.64 -15.78 17.02
N PRO A 136 19.49 -15.12 16.86
CA PRO A 136 18.75 -15.16 15.60
C PRO A 136 19.51 -14.43 14.49
N VAL A 137 19.75 -15.13 13.38
CA VAL A 137 20.33 -14.58 12.15
C VAL A 137 19.58 -15.14 10.96
N VAL A 138 19.41 -14.36 9.90
CA VAL A 138 18.77 -14.82 8.67
C VAL A 138 19.67 -15.88 8.02
N PRO A 139 19.17 -17.07 7.69
CA PRO A 139 19.94 -18.05 6.94
C PRO A 139 20.45 -17.48 5.62
N GLY A 140 21.74 -17.63 5.33
CA GLY A 140 22.33 -17.07 4.09
C GLY A 140 21.63 -17.57 2.82
N VAL A 141 21.18 -18.82 2.81
CA VAL A 141 20.41 -19.38 1.67
C VAL A 141 19.08 -18.69 1.45
N LEU A 142 18.44 -18.17 2.50
CA LEU A 142 17.20 -17.38 2.38
C LEU A 142 17.48 -15.97 1.85
N LEU A 143 18.67 -15.41 2.04
CA LEU A 143 19.06 -14.15 1.38
C LEU A 143 19.13 -14.33 -0.14
N LEU A 144 19.58 -15.50 -0.62
CA LEU A 144 19.55 -15.82 -2.06
C LEU A 144 18.11 -15.99 -2.55
N GLU A 145 17.24 -16.65 -1.77
CA GLU A 145 15.83 -16.79 -2.10
C GLU A 145 15.11 -15.44 -2.15
N ILE A 146 15.40 -14.52 -1.22
CA ILE A 146 14.88 -13.15 -1.25
C ILE A 146 15.25 -12.44 -2.56
N ILE A 147 16.51 -12.57 -3.01
CA ILE A 147 16.96 -12.05 -4.30
C ILE A 147 16.24 -12.74 -5.46
N ALA A 148 16.09 -14.07 -5.39
CA ALA A 148 15.42 -14.85 -6.43
C ALA A 148 13.95 -14.45 -6.58
N GLN A 149 13.25 -14.20 -5.46
CA GLN A 149 11.86 -13.73 -5.48
C GLN A 149 11.73 -12.32 -6.06
N ALA A 150 12.58 -11.38 -5.65
CA ALA A 150 12.59 -10.03 -6.23
C ALA A 150 12.89 -10.07 -7.74
N GLY A 151 13.89 -10.85 -8.15
CA GLY A 151 14.22 -11.08 -9.56
C GLY A 151 13.11 -11.82 -10.32
N GLY A 152 12.44 -12.76 -9.67
CA GLY A 152 11.27 -13.47 -10.19
C GLY A 152 10.10 -12.51 -10.46
N PHE A 153 9.84 -11.59 -9.54
CA PHE A 153 8.84 -10.53 -9.72
C PHE A 153 9.16 -9.67 -10.95
N LEU A 154 10.43 -9.27 -11.13
CA LEU A 154 10.90 -8.55 -12.32
C LEU A 154 10.66 -9.35 -13.61
N VAL A 155 11.00 -10.64 -13.62
CA VAL A 155 10.83 -11.52 -14.81
C VAL A 155 9.34 -11.69 -15.13
N LEU A 156 8.49 -11.96 -14.14
CA LEU A 156 7.04 -12.13 -14.34
C LEU A 156 6.38 -10.87 -14.91
N HIS A 157 6.84 -9.68 -14.53
CA HIS A 157 6.37 -8.40 -15.12
C HIS A 157 6.93 -8.13 -16.53
N SER A 158 7.83 -8.96 -17.02
CA SER A 158 8.50 -8.78 -18.31
C SER A 158 8.05 -9.80 -19.34
N ILE A 159 7.08 -10.65 -18.99
CA ILE A 159 6.58 -11.73 -19.87
C ILE A 159 5.05 -11.72 -19.93
N ASP A 160 4.52 -12.33 -20.97
CA ASP A 160 3.08 -12.51 -21.14
C ASP A 160 2.53 -13.58 -20.19
N GLU A 161 1.27 -13.39 -19.76
CA GLU A 161 0.50 -14.31 -18.89
C GLU A 161 1.26 -14.73 -17.62
N PRO A 162 1.74 -13.80 -16.79
CA PRO A 162 2.57 -14.11 -15.63
C PRO A 162 1.92 -15.11 -14.66
N ASN A 163 0.59 -15.06 -14.52
CA ASN A 163 -0.19 -15.94 -13.64
C ASN A 163 -0.21 -17.41 -14.07
N LYS A 164 0.18 -17.70 -15.32
CA LYS A 164 0.32 -19.06 -15.86
C LYS A 164 1.76 -19.57 -15.83
N LYS A 165 2.67 -18.82 -15.23
CA LYS A 165 4.10 -19.15 -15.21
C LYS A 165 4.61 -19.36 -13.80
N LEU A 166 5.64 -20.20 -13.70
CA LEU A 166 6.47 -20.37 -12.52
C LEU A 166 7.93 -20.13 -12.89
N ILE A 167 8.71 -19.74 -11.91
CA ILE A 167 10.15 -19.54 -12.08
C ILE A 167 10.88 -20.45 -11.11
N TYR A 168 11.68 -21.37 -11.65
CA TYR A 168 12.50 -22.27 -10.88
C TYR A 168 13.96 -21.86 -10.91
N LEU A 169 14.57 -21.74 -9.74
CA LEU A 169 16.01 -21.54 -9.61
C LEU A 169 16.73 -22.77 -10.17
N SER A 170 17.53 -22.57 -11.24
CA SER A 170 18.23 -23.66 -11.92
C SER A 170 19.65 -23.81 -11.41
N SER A 171 20.35 -22.71 -11.14
CA SER A 171 21.70 -22.75 -10.57
C SER A 171 22.10 -21.42 -9.92
N ILE A 172 23.04 -21.51 -9.01
CA ILE A 172 23.72 -20.38 -8.38
C ILE A 172 25.15 -20.36 -8.94
N LYS A 173 25.47 -19.34 -9.73
CA LYS A 173 26.79 -19.20 -10.33
C LYS A 173 27.82 -18.69 -9.34
N SER A 174 27.41 -17.75 -8.50
CA SER A 174 28.20 -17.22 -7.41
C SER A 174 27.29 -16.69 -6.31
N ALA A 175 27.78 -16.78 -5.08
CA ALA A 175 27.16 -16.17 -3.91
C ALA A 175 28.25 -15.73 -2.94
N LYS A 176 28.13 -14.52 -2.41
CA LYS A 176 29.02 -14.00 -1.38
C LYS A 176 28.19 -13.40 -0.25
N PHE A 177 28.42 -13.89 0.94
CA PHE A 177 27.84 -13.41 2.19
C PHE A 177 28.90 -12.62 2.93
N LYS A 178 28.73 -11.31 3.03
CA LYS A 178 29.74 -10.41 3.62
C LYS A 178 29.41 -10.12 5.08
N GLU A 179 28.10 -10.05 5.38
CA GLU A 179 27.61 -9.83 6.75
C GLU A 179 26.29 -10.56 6.98
N VAL A 180 25.92 -10.68 8.24
CA VAL A 180 24.67 -11.31 8.68
C VAL A 180 23.54 -10.30 8.73
N ALA A 181 22.33 -10.74 8.38
CA ALA A 181 21.09 -10.01 8.66
C ALA A 181 20.43 -10.59 9.91
N LYS A 182 19.80 -9.75 10.73
CA LYS A 182 19.21 -10.11 12.01
C LYS A 182 17.84 -9.43 12.20
N PRO A 183 17.03 -9.87 13.17
CA PRO A 183 15.77 -9.20 13.50
C PRO A 183 15.96 -7.71 13.76
N GLY A 184 15.09 -6.88 13.17
CA GLY A 184 15.16 -5.43 13.20
C GLY A 184 15.82 -4.82 11.94
N ASP A 185 16.51 -5.61 11.12
CA ASP A 185 17.07 -5.09 9.87
C ASP A 185 16.00 -4.95 8.79
N GLN A 186 16.12 -3.91 7.97
CA GLN A 186 15.42 -3.79 6.70
C GLN A 186 16.38 -4.09 5.56
N LEU A 187 16.06 -5.11 4.79
CA LEU A 187 16.85 -5.52 3.63
C LEU A 187 16.40 -4.73 2.40
N LEU A 188 17.29 -3.94 1.82
CA LEU A 188 17.10 -3.34 0.50
C LEU A 188 17.67 -4.29 -0.56
N ILE A 189 16.80 -4.87 -1.34
CA ILE A 189 17.13 -5.79 -2.42
C ILE A 189 17.24 -5.01 -3.72
N LYS A 190 18.32 -5.19 -4.47
CA LYS A 190 18.45 -4.71 -5.84
C LYS A 190 18.78 -5.90 -6.74
N ALA A 191 17.96 -6.13 -7.76
CA ALA A 191 18.17 -7.20 -8.72
C ALA A 191 18.07 -6.69 -10.16
N GLU A 192 18.93 -7.20 -11.03
CA GLU A 192 19.02 -6.85 -12.44
C GLU A 192 18.87 -8.11 -13.30
N LEU A 193 18.09 -8.00 -14.37
CA LEU A 193 17.93 -9.04 -15.38
C LEU A 193 19.03 -8.90 -16.43
N ALA A 194 20.17 -9.57 -16.19
CA ALA A 194 21.34 -9.47 -17.06
C ALA A 194 21.14 -10.15 -18.42
N LYS A 195 20.28 -11.19 -18.48
CA LYS A 195 19.96 -11.90 -19.72
C LYS A 195 18.64 -12.64 -19.58
N PHE A 196 17.83 -12.60 -20.64
CA PHE A 196 16.65 -13.45 -20.78
C PHE A 196 16.61 -14.03 -22.19
N LYS A 197 16.69 -15.36 -22.30
CA LYS A 197 16.68 -16.05 -23.58
C LYS A 197 16.13 -17.47 -23.43
N LEU A 198 15.20 -17.87 -24.33
CA LEU A 198 14.62 -19.21 -24.36
C LEU A 198 14.08 -19.69 -23.01
N GLY A 199 13.34 -18.81 -22.31
CA GLY A 199 12.77 -19.12 -21.00
C GLY A 199 13.78 -19.17 -19.84
N THR A 200 15.07 -18.96 -20.10
CA THR A 200 16.10 -18.91 -19.06
C THR A 200 16.50 -17.46 -18.76
N CYS A 201 16.53 -17.10 -17.51
CA CYS A 201 16.94 -15.78 -17.04
C CYS A 201 18.21 -15.86 -16.16
N LYS A 202 19.06 -14.84 -16.33
CA LYS A 202 20.23 -14.60 -15.48
C LYS A 202 19.96 -13.34 -14.65
N ILE A 203 19.96 -13.49 -13.34
CA ILE A 203 19.70 -12.43 -12.38
C ILE A 203 20.97 -12.15 -11.59
N ILE A 204 21.35 -10.88 -11.49
CA ILE A 204 22.43 -10.41 -10.62
C ILE A 204 21.76 -9.65 -9.49
N GLY A 205 22.00 -10.06 -8.25
CA GLY A 205 21.31 -9.49 -7.11
C GLY A 205 22.24 -9.10 -5.97
N LYS A 206 21.82 -8.07 -5.24
CA LYS A 206 22.52 -7.51 -4.08
C LYS A 206 21.51 -7.19 -2.97
N ILE A 207 21.92 -7.40 -1.73
CA ILE A 207 21.17 -6.99 -0.54
C ILE A 207 22.01 -6.03 0.27
N PHE A 208 21.37 -4.94 0.71
CA PHE A 208 21.96 -3.92 1.56
C PHE A 208 21.16 -3.79 2.88
N VAL A 209 21.86 -3.50 3.97
CA VAL A 209 21.32 -3.07 5.25
C VAL A 209 22.03 -1.78 5.63
N ASN A 210 21.28 -0.68 5.88
CA ASN A 210 21.84 0.64 6.17
C ASN A 210 22.95 1.03 5.18
N ASP A 211 22.66 0.91 3.87
CA ASP A 211 23.57 1.18 2.74
C ASP A 211 24.82 0.27 2.65
N LYS A 212 24.98 -0.67 3.57
CA LYS A 212 26.09 -1.61 3.56
C LYS A 212 25.71 -2.88 2.80
N LEU A 213 26.53 -3.27 1.82
CA LEU A 213 26.35 -4.50 1.05
C LEU A 213 26.62 -5.73 1.93
N ILE A 214 25.58 -6.54 2.16
CA ILE A 214 25.67 -7.75 2.99
C ILE A 214 25.71 -9.04 2.16
N THR A 215 25.07 -9.05 1.00
CA THR A 215 25.02 -10.24 0.13
C THR A 215 25.02 -9.82 -1.33
N GLU A 216 25.72 -10.59 -2.16
CA GLU A 216 25.66 -10.48 -3.63
C GLU A 216 25.66 -11.87 -4.26
N CYS A 217 24.89 -12.02 -5.36
CA CYS A 217 24.85 -13.30 -6.08
C CYS A 217 24.54 -13.14 -7.56
N GLU A 218 24.86 -14.22 -8.30
CA GLU A 218 24.46 -14.44 -9.69
C GLU A 218 23.64 -15.74 -9.76
N LEU A 219 22.38 -15.64 -10.19
CA LEU A 219 21.43 -16.73 -10.25
C LEU A 219 21.02 -17.01 -11.69
N LEU A 220 20.79 -18.28 -12.01
CA LEU A 220 20.08 -18.69 -13.22
C LEU A 220 18.74 -19.31 -12.81
N ALA A 221 17.69 -18.94 -13.53
CA ALA A 221 16.35 -19.48 -13.32
C ALA A 221 15.66 -19.77 -14.66
N SER A 222 14.69 -20.66 -14.63
CA SER A 222 13.93 -21.07 -15.81
C SER A 222 12.45 -20.77 -15.61
N VAL A 223 11.83 -20.14 -16.61
CA VAL A 223 10.39 -19.90 -16.68
C VAL A 223 9.71 -21.13 -17.26
N VAL A 224 8.73 -21.66 -16.56
CA VAL A 224 7.93 -22.83 -16.99
C VAL A 224 6.43 -22.51 -16.91
N ASN A 225 5.61 -23.28 -17.61
CA ASN A 225 4.16 -23.20 -17.46
C ASN A 225 3.76 -23.79 -16.10
N ARG A 226 2.71 -23.19 -15.52
CA ARG A 226 2.12 -23.63 -14.26
C ARG A 226 1.21 -24.81 -14.50
#